data_044e4ef267f1bead9edfedb1b298cdd3
#
_entry.id   044e4ef267f1bead9edfedb1b298cdd3
#
_cell.length_a   1.000
_cell.length_b   1.000
_cell.length_c   1.000
_cell.angle_alpha   90.00
_cell.angle_beta   90.00
_cell.angle_gamma   90.00
#
_symmetry.space_group_name_H-M   'P 1'
#
loop_
_entity.id
_entity.type
_entity.pdbx_description
1 polymer ?
#
loop_
_entity_poly.entity_id
_entity_poly.type
_entity_poly.pdbx_seq_one_letter_code
_entity_poly.pdbx_strand_id
1 'polypeptide(L)'
;MIRDITIGQYFPGKSAIHKMDPRIKILLSILYIVMLFVADNMWGLLLGVLFGFAAYLISRIPLSMIWKSMKPVVPIVIFTAVLNLFLSTGDPLWQWKFLKITREGIETAVFMSVRILCLIAGTSLLTYTTSPIALTDGIERLLSPLKKIKLPVHELAMMMTIALRFIPTLIEETDKIMSAQKARGADLESGGVMQRAKALLPILIPLFVSAFRRADELALAMECRCYHGGEGHTRMKQMKLHGRDLISGVATAAVFAGVILLNKYVNLLPTIW
;
A
#
# COMPACT_ATOMS: atom_id res chain seq x y z
N MET A 1 14.93 12.73 -14.29
CA MET A 1 14.86 11.56 -13.39
C MET A 1 13.90 11.72 -12.18
N ILE A 2 13.63 12.94 -11.68
CA ILE A 2 12.73 13.12 -10.51
C ILE A 2 11.26 13.28 -10.93
N ARG A 3 10.97 13.55 -12.21
CA ARG A 3 9.59 13.78 -12.72
C ARG A 3 8.66 12.56 -12.69
N ASP A 4 9.19 11.35 -12.48
CA ASP A 4 8.39 10.11 -12.45
C ASP A 4 7.96 9.69 -11.04
N ILE A 5 8.23 10.52 -10.02
CA ILE A 5 7.74 10.30 -8.66
C ILE A 5 6.26 10.74 -8.62
N THR A 6 5.39 9.87 -9.11
CA THR A 6 3.95 9.99 -8.83
C THR A 6 3.73 9.74 -7.35
N ILE A 7 3.40 10.80 -6.61
CA ILE A 7 3.07 10.72 -5.18
C ILE A 7 1.79 9.91 -5.04
N GLY A 8 1.95 8.63 -4.77
CA GLY A 8 0.88 7.65 -4.70
C GLY A 8 0.40 7.23 -6.10
N GLN A 9 0.24 5.95 -6.30
CA GLN A 9 -0.30 5.36 -7.54
C GLN A 9 -1.84 5.50 -7.61
N TYR A 10 -2.39 6.57 -7.02
CA TYR A 10 -3.83 6.80 -7.01
C TYR A 10 -4.36 7.04 -8.43
N PHE A 11 -5.33 6.22 -8.81
CA PHE A 11 -6.04 6.36 -10.08
C PHE A 11 -7.41 7.02 -9.83
N PRO A 12 -7.64 8.26 -10.30
CA PRO A 12 -8.91 8.94 -10.07
C PRO A 12 -10.04 8.23 -10.81
N GLY A 13 -10.97 7.66 -10.07
CA GLY A 13 -12.12 6.93 -10.60
C GLY A 13 -13.43 7.28 -9.89
N LYS A 14 -14.57 6.95 -10.55
CA LYS A 14 -15.92 7.20 -10.02
C LYS A 14 -16.63 5.91 -9.57
N SER A 15 -15.92 4.79 -9.47
CA SER A 15 -16.52 3.50 -9.11
C SER A 15 -17.05 3.49 -7.67
N ALA A 16 -17.87 2.48 -7.35
CA ALA A 16 -18.40 2.29 -6.00
C ALA A 16 -17.27 2.22 -4.96
N ILE A 17 -16.18 1.49 -5.27
CA ILE A 17 -15.03 1.34 -4.40
C ILE A 17 -14.28 2.67 -4.20
N HIS A 18 -14.11 3.49 -5.24
CA HIS A 18 -13.48 4.82 -5.09
C HIS A 18 -14.24 5.73 -4.11
N LYS A 19 -15.57 5.62 -4.10
CA LYS A 19 -16.45 6.47 -3.27
C LYS A 19 -16.70 5.93 -1.85
N MET A 20 -16.12 4.79 -1.50
CA MET A 20 -16.22 4.23 -0.14
C MET A 20 -15.42 5.05 0.87
N ASP A 21 -15.84 5.01 2.13
CA ASP A 21 -15.13 5.64 3.24
C ASP A 21 -13.71 5.02 3.38
N PRO A 22 -12.63 5.84 3.42
CA PRO A 22 -11.26 5.35 3.55
C PRO A 22 -11.03 4.46 4.78
N ARG A 23 -11.73 4.70 5.89
CA ARG A 23 -11.66 3.87 7.12
C ARG A 23 -12.07 2.44 6.84
N ILE A 24 -13.21 2.28 6.17
CA ILE A 24 -13.76 0.97 5.83
C ILE A 24 -12.84 0.26 4.83
N LYS A 25 -12.30 0.97 3.83
CA LYS A 25 -11.35 0.38 2.88
C LYS A 25 -10.10 -0.17 3.56
N ILE A 26 -9.54 0.56 4.54
CA ILE A 26 -8.38 0.09 5.31
C ILE A 26 -8.74 -1.19 6.06
N LEU A 27 -9.87 -1.19 6.79
CA LEU A 27 -10.32 -2.36 7.55
C LEU A 27 -10.60 -3.56 6.64
N LEU A 28 -11.27 -3.35 5.49
CA LEU A 28 -11.56 -4.41 4.54
C LEU A 28 -10.28 -4.95 3.87
N SER A 29 -9.30 -4.09 3.60
CA SER A 29 -8.00 -4.54 3.08
C SER A 29 -7.26 -5.41 4.09
N ILE A 30 -7.26 -5.02 5.37
CA ILE A 30 -6.67 -5.82 6.45
C ILE A 30 -7.44 -7.15 6.59
N LEU A 31 -8.76 -7.11 6.58
CA LEU A 31 -9.59 -8.31 6.68
C LEU A 31 -9.36 -9.26 5.49
N TYR A 32 -9.18 -8.70 4.28
CA TYR A 32 -8.83 -9.49 3.09
C TYR A 32 -7.47 -10.17 3.21
N ILE A 33 -6.47 -9.45 3.73
CA ILE A 33 -5.14 -10.03 4.00
C ILE A 33 -5.27 -11.19 4.99
N VAL A 34 -5.97 -10.97 6.12
CA VAL A 34 -6.20 -12.02 7.14
C VAL A 34 -6.94 -13.20 6.54
N MET A 35 -7.96 -12.96 5.71
CA MET A 35 -8.71 -14.00 5.01
C MET A 35 -7.81 -14.89 4.14
N LEU A 36 -6.88 -14.31 3.39
CA LEU A 36 -5.94 -15.06 2.56
C LEU A 36 -4.94 -15.87 3.39
N PHE A 37 -4.56 -15.40 4.59
CA PHE A 37 -3.71 -16.17 5.50
C PHE A 37 -4.46 -17.31 6.19
N VAL A 38 -5.74 -17.11 6.48
CA VAL A 38 -6.61 -18.14 7.10
C VAL A 38 -7.04 -19.21 6.08
N ALA A 39 -6.92 -18.93 4.77
CA ALA A 39 -7.25 -19.92 3.74
C ALA A 39 -6.18 -21.02 3.69
N ASP A 40 -6.48 -22.19 4.26
CA ASP A 40 -5.57 -23.35 4.30
C ASP A 40 -5.78 -24.30 3.11
N ASN A 41 -6.96 -24.21 2.47
CA ASN A 41 -7.36 -25.06 1.35
C ASN A 41 -7.35 -24.30 0.02
N MET A 42 -7.08 -25.03 -1.08
CA MET A 42 -7.11 -24.47 -2.45
C MET A 42 -8.47 -23.83 -2.79
N TRP A 43 -9.58 -24.39 -2.29
CA TRP A 43 -10.94 -23.85 -2.47
C TRP A 43 -11.18 -22.55 -1.72
N GLY A 44 -10.65 -22.43 -0.49
CA GLY A 44 -10.69 -21.18 0.28
C GLY A 44 -9.88 -20.08 -0.40
N LEU A 45 -8.69 -20.43 -0.92
CA LEU A 45 -7.87 -19.52 -1.68
C LEU A 45 -8.56 -19.06 -2.98
N LEU A 46 -9.19 -20.00 -3.72
CA LEU A 46 -9.94 -19.70 -4.93
C LEU A 46 -11.08 -18.69 -4.66
N LEU A 47 -11.81 -18.88 -3.55
CA LEU A 47 -12.85 -17.95 -3.13
C LEU A 47 -12.26 -16.54 -2.87
N GLY A 48 -11.11 -16.45 -2.20
CA GLY A 48 -10.38 -15.20 -1.99
C GLY A 48 -9.92 -14.53 -3.29
N VAL A 49 -9.43 -15.32 -4.26
CA VAL A 49 -9.06 -14.86 -5.60
C VAL A 49 -10.27 -14.29 -6.34
N LEU A 50 -11.38 -15.01 -6.36
CA LEU A 50 -12.63 -14.59 -7.02
C LEU A 50 -13.16 -13.29 -6.40
N PHE A 51 -13.11 -13.17 -5.07
CA PHE A 51 -13.53 -11.95 -4.38
C PHE A 51 -12.62 -10.77 -4.75
N GLY A 52 -11.30 -10.95 -4.73
CA GLY A 52 -10.33 -9.92 -5.14
C GLY A 52 -10.53 -9.51 -6.60
N PHE A 53 -10.74 -10.47 -7.49
CA PHE A 53 -11.01 -10.22 -8.91
C PHE A 53 -12.33 -9.44 -9.10
N ALA A 54 -13.40 -9.81 -8.40
CA ALA A 54 -14.67 -9.08 -8.42
C ALA A 54 -14.49 -7.62 -7.94
N ALA A 55 -13.69 -7.40 -6.87
CA ALA A 55 -13.37 -6.06 -6.41
C ALA A 55 -12.63 -5.23 -7.47
N TYR A 56 -11.69 -5.82 -8.21
CA TYR A 56 -11.03 -5.15 -9.33
C TYR A 56 -11.98 -4.79 -10.46
N LEU A 57 -12.88 -5.71 -10.86
CA LEU A 57 -13.90 -5.43 -11.88
C LEU A 57 -14.80 -4.26 -11.49
N ILE A 58 -15.27 -4.23 -10.24
CA ILE A 58 -16.11 -3.13 -9.71
C ILE A 58 -15.32 -1.82 -9.66
N SER A 59 -14.01 -1.89 -9.36
CA SER A 59 -13.13 -0.72 -9.29
C SER A 59 -12.87 -0.08 -10.65
N ARG A 60 -13.00 -0.83 -11.77
CA ARG A 60 -12.72 -0.37 -13.13
C ARG A 60 -11.28 0.12 -13.32
N ILE A 61 -10.34 -0.46 -12.60
CA ILE A 61 -8.90 -0.18 -12.75
C ILE A 61 -8.39 -0.91 -13.99
N PRO A 62 -7.60 -0.26 -14.87
CA PRO A 62 -7.04 -0.91 -16.04
C PRO A 62 -6.05 -2.01 -15.63
N LEU A 63 -6.14 -3.18 -16.28
CA LEU A 63 -5.29 -4.36 -16.02
C LEU A 63 -3.79 -4.07 -16.12
N SER A 64 -3.41 -3.08 -16.94
CA SER A 64 -2.02 -2.65 -17.08
C SER A 64 -1.41 -2.14 -15.76
N MET A 65 -2.23 -1.53 -14.88
CA MET A 65 -1.76 -1.05 -13.56
C MET A 65 -1.55 -2.24 -12.61
N ILE A 66 -2.43 -3.23 -12.65
CA ILE A 66 -2.28 -4.46 -11.87
C ILE A 66 -0.98 -5.15 -12.26
N TRP A 67 -0.73 -5.30 -13.56
CA TRP A 67 0.50 -5.91 -14.06
C TRP A 67 1.75 -5.13 -13.65
N LYS A 68 1.70 -3.80 -13.66
CA LYS A 68 2.81 -2.95 -13.20
C LYS A 68 3.13 -3.16 -11.72
N SER A 69 2.13 -3.34 -10.84
CA SER A 69 2.37 -3.63 -9.43
C SER A 69 2.87 -5.05 -9.17
N MET A 70 2.48 -6.01 -10.00
CA MET A 70 2.94 -7.40 -9.87
C MET A 70 4.35 -7.63 -10.41
N LYS A 71 4.73 -6.93 -11.49
CA LYS A 71 6.02 -7.11 -12.18
C LYS A 71 7.26 -7.13 -11.24
N PRO A 72 7.43 -6.20 -10.29
CA PRO A 72 8.60 -6.22 -9.39
C PRO A 72 8.61 -7.39 -8.42
N VAL A 73 7.49 -8.07 -8.21
CA VAL A 73 7.35 -9.17 -7.26
C VAL A 73 7.47 -10.53 -7.93
N VAL A 74 7.28 -10.60 -9.26
CA VAL A 74 7.44 -11.84 -10.03
C VAL A 74 8.76 -12.58 -9.74
N PRO A 75 9.93 -11.92 -9.65
CA PRO A 75 11.18 -12.62 -9.33
C PRO A 75 11.13 -13.32 -7.95
N ILE A 76 10.51 -12.67 -6.95
CA ILE A 76 10.37 -13.24 -5.60
C ILE A 76 9.40 -14.41 -5.63
N VAL A 77 8.29 -14.30 -6.37
CA VAL A 77 7.31 -15.39 -6.54
C VAL A 77 7.95 -16.60 -7.23
N ILE A 78 8.74 -16.38 -8.29
CA ILE A 78 9.46 -17.46 -8.95
C ILE A 78 10.48 -18.11 -8.00
N PHE A 79 11.22 -17.30 -7.25
CA PHE A 79 12.21 -17.82 -6.29
C PHE A 79 11.54 -18.67 -5.19
N THR A 80 10.44 -18.18 -4.59
CA THR A 80 9.70 -18.94 -3.57
C THR A 80 9.04 -20.18 -4.16
N ALA A 81 8.52 -20.13 -5.38
CA ALA A 81 7.97 -21.30 -6.07
C ALA A 81 9.04 -22.39 -6.29
N VAL A 82 10.22 -21.98 -6.76
CA VAL A 82 11.35 -22.89 -6.97
C VAL A 82 11.81 -23.51 -5.64
N LEU A 83 11.91 -22.73 -4.58
CA LEU A 83 12.25 -23.25 -3.25
C LEU A 83 11.23 -24.28 -2.77
N ASN A 84 9.95 -23.96 -2.82
CA ASN A 84 8.90 -24.90 -2.38
C ASN A 84 8.86 -26.16 -3.24
N LEU A 85 9.13 -26.05 -4.54
CA LEU A 85 9.15 -27.18 -5.46
C LEU A 85 10.24 -28.21 -5.09
N PHE A 86 11.42 -27.74 -4.65
CA PHE A 86 12.58 -28.61 -4.40
C PHE A 86 12.80 -28.94 -2.92
N LEU A 87 12.36 -28.09 -1.99
CA LEU A 87 12.55 -28.28 -0.55
C LEU A 87 11.38 -28.99 0.13
N SER A 88 10.23 -29.15 -0.55
CA SER A 88 9.06 -29.80 0.04
C SER A 88 9.32 -31.30 0.23
N THR A 89 8.94 -31.80 1.40
CA THR A 89 9.03 -33.23 1.76
C THR A 89 7.74 -33.93 1.33
N GLY A 90 7.84 -35.01 0.56
CA GLY A 90 6.69 -35.80 0.10
C GLY A 90 7.10 -36.90 -0.86
N ASP A 91 6.13 -37.65 -1.43
CA ASP A 91 6.38 -38.70 -2.38
C ASP A 91 6.99 -38.15 -3.68
N PRO A 92 8.21 -38.62 -4.09
CA PRO A 92 8.89 -38.10 -5.25
C PRO A 92 8.19 -38.56 -6.54
N LEU A 93 7.67 -37.62 -7.33
CA LEU A 93 7.20 -37.89 -8.69
C LEU A 93 8.38 -38.07 -9.65
N TRP A 94 9.47 -37.36 -9.40
CA TRP A 94 10.70 -37.45 -10.19
C TRP A 94 11.90 -37.15 -9.31
N GLN A 95 12.92 -37.98 -9.38
CA GLN A 95 14.13 -37.88 -8.56
C GLN A 95 15.37 -37.86 -9.45
N TRP A 96 16.12 -36.76 -9.42
CA TRP A 96 17.39 -36.62 -10.10
C TRP A 96 18.49 -36.20 -9.11
N LYS A 97 19.27 -37.16 -8.64
CA LYS A 97 20.36 -36.99 -7.63
C LYS A 97 19.93 -36.26 -6.36
N PHE A 98 20.02 -34.92 -6.35
CA PHE A 98 19.71 -34.07 -5.19
C PHE A 98 18.36 -33.35 -5.33
N LEU A 99 17.75 -33.31 -6.51
CA LEU A 99 16.53 -32.59 -6.78
C LEU A 99 15.36 -33.59 -6.82
N LYS A 100 14.43 -33.42 -5.87
CA LYS A 100 13.19 -34.20 -5.79
C LYS A 100 12.02 -33.29 -6.08
N ILE A 101 11.22 -33.59 -7.08
CA ILE A 101 9.97 -32.93 -7.33
C ILE A 101 8.88 -33.81 -6.74
N THR A 102 8.17 -33.27 -5.74
CA THR A 102 7.07 -33.94 -5.07
C THR A 102 5.73 -33.35 -5.49
N ARG A 103 4.67 -34.12 -5.45
CA ARG A 103 3.32 -33.63 -5.74
C ARG A 103 2.92 -32.52 -4.77
N GLU A 104 3.20 -32.72 -3.51
CA GLU A 104 2.95 -31.72 -2.44
C GLU A 104 3.75 -30.43 -2.67
N GLY A 105 4.99 -30.55 -3.18
CA GLY A 105 5.81 -29.40 -3.53
C GLY A 105 5.21 -28.55 -4.65
N ILE A 106 4.61 -29.20 -5.68
CA ILE A 106 3.93 -28.47 -6.76
C ILE A 106 2.68 -27.75 -6.22
N GLU A 107 1.85 -28.46 -5.44
CA GLU A 107 0.63 -27.90 -4.84
C GLU A 107 0.97 -26.71 -3.93
N THR A 108 1.97 -26.84 -3.06
CA THR A 108 2.44 -25.76 -2.17
C THR A 108 3.04 -24.60 -2.96
N ALA A 109 3.84 -24.86 -3.98
CA ALA A 109 4.44 -23.80 -4.81
C ALA A 109 3.36 -22.97 -5.53
N VAL A 110 2.34 -23.63 -6.11
CA VAL A 110 1.23 -22.94 -6.76
C VAL A 110 0.39 -22.16 -5.74
N PHE A 111 0.05 -22.79 -4.61
CA PHE A 111 -0.75 -22.19 -3.56
C PHE A 111 -0.09 -20.92 -2.99
N MET A 112 1.20 -21.00 -2.65
CA MET A 112 1.96 -19.86 -2.13
C MET A 112 2.14 -18.76 -3.18
N SER A 113 2.41 -19.13 -4.43
CA SER A 113 2.52 -18.16 -5.53
C SER A 113 1.24 -17.37 -5.73
N VAL A 114 0.10 -18.06 -5.80
CA VAL A 114 -1.21 -17.41 -5.95
C VAL A 114 -1.53 -16.54 -4.73
N ARG A 115 -1.27 -17.03 -3.51
CA ARG A 115 -1.46 -16.27 -2.26
C ARG A 115 -0.68 -14.95 -2.28
N ILE A 116 0.62 -14.98 -2.62
CA ILE A 116 1.47 -13.79 -2.67
C ILE A 116 0.94 -12.80 -3.72
N LEU A 117 0.58 -13.26 -4.90
CA LEU A 117 0.02 -12.41 -5.95
C LEU A 117 -1.29 -11.75 -5.51
N CYS A 118 -2.17 -12.49 -4.82
CA CYS A 118 -3.43 -11.95 -4.30
C CYS A 118 -3.24 -10.95 -3.17
N LEU A 119 -2.26 -11.16 -2.28
CA LEU A 119 -1.90 -10.21 -1.22
C LEU A 119 -1.47 -8.88 -1.83
N ILE A 120 -0.62 -8.92 -2.84
CA ILE A 120 -0.13 -7.72 -3.53
C ILE A 120 -1.26 -7.05 -4.32
N ALA A 121 -2.08 -7.83 -5.02
CA ALA A 121 -3.25 -7.29 -5.69
C ALA A 121 -4.18 -6.57 -4.70
N GLY A 122 -4.52 -7.21 -3.59
CA GLY A 122 -5.42 -6.62 -2.58
C GLY A 122 -4.89 -5.32 -1.97
N THR A 123 -3.62 -5.26 -1.61
CA THR A 123 -2.99 -4.03 -1.10
C THR A 123 -2.88 -2.94 -2.15
N SER A 124 -2.57 -3.31 -3.40
CA SER A 124 -2.52 -2.38 -4.52
C SER A 124 -3.89 -1.77 -4.82
N LEU A 125 -4.99 -2.51 -4.64
CA LEU A 125 -6.35 -2.00 -4.83
C LEU A 125 -6.65 -0.83 -3.89
N LEU A 126 -6.24 -0.91 -2.62
CA LEU A 126 -6.36 0.19 -1.66
C LEU A 126 -5.60 1.43 -2.16
N THR A 127 -4.35 1.25 -2.59
CA THR A 127 -3.50 2.33 -3.07
C THR A 127 -4.05 3.00 -4.34
N TYR A 128 -4.58 2.23 -5.27
CA TYR A 128 -5.17 2.76 -6.50
C TYR A 128 -6.50 3.47 -6.29
N THR A 129 -7.29 3.07 -5.30
CA THR A 129 -8.65 3.60 -5.08
C THR A 129 -8.73 4.69 -4.02
N THR A 130 -7.64 4.98 -3.28
CA THR A 130 -7.64 5.93 -2.18
C THR A 130 -6.49 6.91 -2.31
N SER A 131 -6.79 8.20 -2.31
CA SER A 131 -5.72 9.22 -2.35
C SER A 131 -4.92 9.22 -1.03
N PRO A 132 -3.62 9.58 -1.06
CA PRO A 132 -2.79 9.63 0.15
C PRO A 132 -3.38 10.50 1.26
N ILE A 133 -3.97 11.64 0.92
CA ILE A 133 -4.61 12.55 1.88
C ILE A 133 -5.85 11.87 2.51
N ALA A 134 -6.69 11.20 1.70
CA ALA A 134 -7.85 10.49 2.23
C ALA A 134 -7.44 9.29 3.10
N LEU A 135 -6.32 8.63 2.76
CA LEU A 135 -5.76 7.55 3.56
C LEU A 135 -5.31 8.06 4.94
N THR A 136 -4.59 9.19 4.98
CA THR A 136 -4.17 9.85 6.22
C THR A 136 -5.37 10.20 7.11
N ASP A 137 -6.42 10.79 6.51
CA ASP A 137 -7.67 11.10 7.23
C ASP A 137 -8.35 9.84 7.77
N GLY A 138 -8.33 8.74 7.00
CA GLY A 138 -8.85 7.44 7.43
C GLY A 138 -8.09 6.88 8.62
N ILE A 139 -6.76 6.89 8.56
CA ILE A 139 -5.86 6.43 9.63
C ILE A 139 -6.09 7.25 10.91
N GLU A 140 -6.17 8.58 10.83
CA GLU A 140 -6.42 9.43 12.00
C GLU A 140 -7.73 9.04 12.70
N ARG A 141 -8.79 8.80 11.93
CA ARG A 141 -10.07 8.40 12.51
C ARG A 141 -10.04 7.02 13.14
N LEU A 142 -9.31 6.07 12.53
CA LEU A 142 -9.13 4.72 13.08
C LEU A 142 -8.27 4.75 14.35
N LEU A 143 -7.27 5.64 14.40
CA LEU A 143 -6.41 5.81 15.58
C LEU A 143 -7.02 6.75 16.64
N SER A 144 -8.17 7.37 16.36
CA SER A 144 -8.86 8.27 17.31
C SER A 144 -9.09 7.66 18.71
N PRO A 145 -9.38 6.36 18.90
CA PRO A 145 -9.47 5.76 20.23
C PRO A 145 -8.17 5.83 21.04
N LEU A 146 -6.99 5.90 20.35
CA LEU A 146 -5.67 6.00 21.01
C LEU A 146 -5.42 7.37 21.65
N LYS A 147 -6.25 8.37 21.38
CA LYS A 147 -6.25 9.64 22.15
C LYS A 147 -6.42 9.41 23.64
N LYS A 148 -7.13 8.32 24.05
CA LYS A 148 -7.27 7.94 25.47
C LYS A 148 -5.93 7.60 26.14
N ILE A 149 -4.94 7.18 25.37
CA ILE A 149 -3.56 6.85 25.81
C ILE A 149 -2.63 8.07 25.66
N LYS A 150 -3.19 9.30 25.53
CA LYS A 150 -2.46 10.56 25.36
C LYS A 150 -1.58 10.63 24.10
N LEU A 151 -1.87 9.84 23.06
CA LEU A 151 -1.17 9.97 21.78
C LEU A 151 -1.73 11.18 21.00
N PRO A 152 -0.87 12.07 20.48
CA PRO A 152 -1.27 13.25 19.72
C PRO A 152 -1.65 12.87 18.27
N VAL A 153 -2.71 12.06 18.12
CA VAL A 153 -3.13 11.47 16.81
C VAL A 153 -3.52 12.57 15.82
N HIS A 154 -4.14 13.64 16.28
CA HIS A 154 -4.54 14.74 15.42
C HIS A 154 -3.34 15.49 14.86
N GLU A 155 -2.38 15.80 15.72
CA GLU A 155 -1.16 16.50 15.34
C GLU A 155 -0.33 15.68 14.37
N LEU A 156 -0.22 14.37 14.58
CA LEU A 156 0.45 13.45 13.67
C LEU A 156 -0.23 13.44 12.29
N ALA A 157 -1.55 13.35 12.25
CA ALA A 157 -2.29 13.36 10.97
C ALA A 157 -2.17 14.70 10.24
N MET A 158 -2.16 15.80 10.99
CA MET A 158 -1.96 17.14 10.44
C MET A 158 -0.54 17.26 9.85
N MET A 159 0.51 16.82 10.58
CA MET A 159 1.88 16.80 10.07
C MET A 159 1.98 15.98 8.77
N MET A 160 1.38 14.78 8.73
CA MET A 160 1.34 13.96 7.52
C MET A 160 0.64 14.65 6.36
N THR A 161 -0.48 15.32 6.61
CA THR A 161 -1.24 16.05 5.59
C THR A 161 -0.45 17.23 5.02
N ILE A 162 0.23 17.99 5.89
CA ILE A 162 1.12 19.10 5.51
C ILE A 162 2.30 18.55 4.69
N ALA A 163 2.94 17.47 5.15
CA ALA A 163 4.05 16.84 4.45
C ALA A 163 3.63 16.39 3.04
N LEU A 164 2.50 15.66 2.91
CA LEU A 164 1.98 15.21 1.61
C LEU A 164 1.67 16.38 0.67
N ARG A 165 1.26 17.52 1.19
CA ARG A 165 1.01 18.72 0.40
C ARG A 165 2.29 19.42 -0.04
N PHE A 166 3.35 19.38 0.78
CA PHE A 166 4.63 20.03 0.48
C PHE A 166 5.55 19.19 -0.42
N ILE A 167 5.40 17.87 -0.45
CA ILE A 167 6.23 17.01 -1.31
C ILE A 167 6.25 17.49 -2.78
N PRO A 168 5.11 17.74 -3.47
CA PRO A 168 5.14 18.25 -4.85
C PRO A 168 5.92 19.54 -5.00
N THR A 169 5.70 20.49 -4.10
CA THR A 169 6.36 21.79 -4.14
C THR A 169 7.86 21.69 -3.87
N LEU A 170 8.29 20.80 -2.97
CA LEU A 170 9.71 20.53 -2.71
C LEU A 170 10.38 19.83 -3.90
N ILE A 171 9.69 18.95 -4.62
CA ILE A 171 10.20 18.33 -5.85
C ILE A 171 10.43 19.40 -6.92
N GLU A 172 9.47 20.29 -7.15
CA GLU A 172 9.61 21.40 -8.10
C GLU A 172 10.76 22.35 -7.73
N GLU A 173 10.91 22.64 -6.43
CA GLU A 173 11.99 23.46 -5.90
C GLU A 173 13.35 22.77 -6.11
N THR A 174 13.43 21.47 -5.85
CA THR A 174 14.63 20.67 -6.08
C THR A 174 15.06 20.71 -7.55
N ASP A 175 14.10 20.57 -8.50
CA ASP A 175 14.38 20.66 -9.93
C ASP A 175 14.93 22.05 -10.33
N LYS A 176 14.36 23.12 -9.74
CA LYS A 176 14.86 24.50 -9.96
C LYS A 176 16.27 24.70 -9.41
N ILE A 177 16.54 24.27 -8.19
CA ILE A 177 17.86 24.35 -7.55
C ILE A 177 18.88 23.53 -8.34
N MET A 178 18.54 22.31 -8.73
CA MET A 178 19.42 21.45 -9.54
C MET A 178 19.76 22.13 -10.88
N SER A 179 18.77 22.70 -11.55
CA SER A 179 18.98 23.39 -12.82
C SER A 179 19.90 24.61 -12.66
N ALA A 180 19.72 25.37 -11.58
CA ALA A 180 20.56 26.51 -11.26
C ALA A 180 22.01 26.09 -10.92
N GLN A 181 22.20 24.98 -10.18
CA GLN A 181 23.53 24.48 -9.85
C GLN A 181 24.27 23.89 -11.09
N LYS A 182 23.51 23.19 -11.95
CA LYS A 182 24.07 22.74 -13.26
C LYS A 182 24.54 23.93 -14.11
N ALA A 183 23.79 25.02 -14.18
CA ALA A 183 24.14 26.22 -14.88
C ALA A 183 25.39 26.91 -14.28
N ARG A 184 25.67 26.71 -12.99
CA ARG A 184 26.89 27.17 -12.30
C ARG A 184 28.10 26.22 -12.48
N GLY A 185 27.95 25.16 -13.28
CA GLY A 185 29.01 24.19 -13.55
C GLY A 185 29.11 23.06 -12.52
N ALA A 186 28.11 22.87 -11.66
CA ALA A 186 28.12 21.75 -10.73
C ALA A 186 27.93 20.44 -11.49
N ASP A 187 28.85 19.51 -11.32
CA ASP A 187 28.78 18.16 -11.85
C ASP A 187 28.15 17.23 -10.79
N LEU A 188 26.93 16.79 -11.05
CA LEU A 188 26.12 15.95 -10.14
C LEU A 188 26.20 14.46 -10.48
N GLU A 189 26.81 14.12 -11.62
CA GLU A 189 26.70 12.77 -12.20
C GLU A 189 28.04 12.03 -12.25
N SER A 190 29.18 12.74 -12.29
CA SER A 190 30.50 12.12 -12.38
C SER A 190 31.15 11.88 -11.00
N GLY A 191 32.11 10.95 -10.97
CA GLY A 191 32.92 10.65 -9.79
C GLY A 191 32.39 9.51 -8.91
N GLY A 192 33.17 9.21 -7.85
CA GLY A 192 32.86 8.17 -6.87
C GLY A 192 31.69 8.56 -5.93
N VAL A 193 31.18 7.59 -5.17
CA VAL A 193 30.01 7.76 -4.26
C VAL A 193 30.20 8.95 -3.32
N MET A 194 31.39 9.11 -2.73
CA MET A 194 31.71 10.22 -1.81
C MET A 194 31.69 11.58 -2.52
N GLN A 195 32.15 11.65 -3.76
CA GLN A 195 32.18 12.87 -4.56
C GLN A 195 30.76 13.28 -4.97
N ARG A 196 29.92 12.31 -5.35
CA ARG A 196 28.48 12.55 -5.62
C ARG A 196 27.73 13.02 -4.38
N ALA A 197 28.02 12.44 -3.20
CA ALA A 197 27.42 12.89 -1.94
C ALA A 197 27.79 14.34 -1.62
N LYS A 198 29.05 14.74 -1.83
CA LYS A 198 29.49 16.16 -1.67
C LYS A 198 28.83 17.09 -2.69
N ALA A 199 28.61 16.62 -3.92
CA ALA A 199 27.95 17.40 -4.97
C ALA A 199 26.46 17.67 -4.68
N LEU A 200 25.82 16.87 -3.81
CA LEU A 200 24.45 17.12 -3.38
C LEU A 200 24.32 18.23 -2.31
N LEU A 201 25.36 18.54 -1.56
CA LEU A 201 25.32 19.57 -0.50
C LEU A 201 24.83 20.95 -1.00
N PRO A 202 25.32 21.47 -2.18
CA PRO A 202 24.84 22.73 -2.73
C PRO A 202 23.36 22.73 -3.12
N ILE A 203 22.73 21.56 -3.22
CA ILE A 203 21.29 21.40 -3.47
C ILE A 203 20.53 21.30 -2.15
N LEU A 204 21.06 20.53 -1.20
CA LEU A 204 20.39 20.27 0.09
C LEU A 204 20.29 21.54 0.94
N ILE A 205 21.37 22.34 1.03
CA ILE A 205 21.38 23.53 1.90
C ILE A 205 20.29 24.54 1.47
N PRO A 206 20.18 24.99 0.21
CA PRO A 206 19.10 25.87 -0.20
C PRO A 206 17.71 25.26 -0.03
N LEU A 207 17.57 23.93 -0.26
CA LEU A 207 16.31 23.23 -0.10
C LEU A 207 15.85 23.25 1.36
N PHE A 208 16.76 23.00 2.32
CA PHE A 208 16.46 23.10 3.75
C PHE A 208 16.05 24.52 4.15
N VAL A 209 16.79 25.53 3.72
CA VAL A 209 16.47 26.93 4.01
C VAL A 209 15.08 27.31 3.47
N SER A 210 14.76 26.88 2.25
CA SER A 210 13.42 27.10 1.66
C SER A 210 12.32 26.35 2.45
N ALA A 211 12.58 25.09 2.84
CA ALA A 211 11.63 24.29 3.63
C ALA A 211 11.33 24.93 4.98
N PHE A 212 12.37 25.41 5.72
CA PHE A 212 12.17 26.09 7.00
C PHE A 212 11.41 27.40 6.84
N ARG A 213 11.74 28.23 5.84
CA ARG A 213 11.01 29.45 5.56
C ARG A 213 9.52 29.20 5.31
N ARG A 214 9.18 28.15 4.54
CA ARG A 214 7.79 27.77 4.30
C ARG A 214 7.10 27.26 5.57
N ALA A 215 7.85 26.56 6.44
CA ALA A 215 7.32 26.09 7.72
C ALA A 215 6.98 27.29 8.63
N ASP A 216 7.87 28.28 8.71
CA ASP A 216 7.65 29.53 9.48
C ASP A 216 6.46 30.31 8.94
N GLU A 217 6.37 30.51 7.62
CA GLU A 217 5.23 31.17 6.96
C GLU A 217 3.90 30.45 7.25
N LEU A 218 3.91 29.09 7.22
CA LEU A 218 2.73 28.29 7.53
C LEU A 218 2.36 28.42 9.00
N ALA A 219 3.33 28.35 9.92
CA ALA A 219 3.11 28.50 11.35
C ALA A 219 2.47 29.85 11.67
N LEU A 220 3.04 30.94 11.14
CA LEU A 220 2.49 32.29 11.28
C LEU A 220 1.06 32.38 10.73
N ALA A 221 0.79 31.80 9.55
CA ALA A 221 -0.54 31.80 8.97
C ALA A 221 -1.54 30.99 9.82
N MET A 222 -1.10 29.92 10.49
CA MET A 222 -1.94 29.16 11.43
C MET A 222 -2.22 29.95 12.71
N GLU A 223 -1.22 30.62 13.28
CA GLU A 223 -1.41 31.50 14.43
C GLU A 223 -2.39 32.64 14.15
N CYS A 224 -2.26 33.29 12.98
CA CYS A 224 -3.20 34.34 12.54
C CYS A 224 -4.62 33.82 12.37
N ARG A 225 -4.82 32.53 12.18
CA ARG A 225 -6.13 31.87 12.14
C ARG A 225 -6.56 31.29 13.48
N CYS A 226 -5.91 31.69 14.58
CA CYS A 226 -6.18 31.24 15.95
C CYS A 226 -6.11 29.73 16.11
N TYR A 227 -5.14 29.06 15.45
CA TYR A 227 -4.92 27.64 15.65
C TYR A 227 -4.13 27.42 16.95
N HIS A 228 -4.75 26.76 17.94
CA HIS A 228 -4.15 26.46 19.26
C HIS A 228 -4.09 24.95 19.55
N GLY A 229 -3.93 24.12 18.55
CA GLY A 229 -3.91 22.66 18.71
C GLY A 229 -5.21 21.97 18.28
N GLY A 230 -5.28 20.67 18.52
CA GLY A 230 -6.38 19.83 17.99
C GLY A 230 -7.69 19.84 18.78
N GLU A 231 -7.75 20.53 19.93
CA GLU A 231 -8.97 20.57 20.76
C GLU A 231 -9.98 21.60 20.24
N GLY A 232 -11.26 21.19 20.16
CA GLY A 232 -12.35 22.08 19.75
C GLY A 232 -12.50 22.32 18.25
N HIS A 233 -11.64 21.78 17.39
CA HIS A 233 -11.72 21.98 15.94
C HIS A 233 -12.71 21.04 15.24
N THR A 234 -13.50 21.62 14.32
CA THR A 234 -14.37 20.87 13.42
C THR A 234 -13.72 20.73 12.05
N ARG A 235 -13.94 19.59 11.39
CA ARG A 235 -13.44 19.36 10.03
C ARG A 235 -14.43 19.88 8.99
N MET A 236 -13.92 20.58 7.98
CA MET A 236 -14.71 21.05 6.85
C MET A 236 -15.31 19.86 6.06
N LYS A 237 -14.53 18.80 5.84
CA LYS A 237 -14.99 17.57 5.18
C LYS A 237 -15.22 16.48 6.20
N GLN A 238 -16.50 16.23 6.51
CA GLN A 238 -16.87 15.13 7.39
C GLN A 238 -17.01 13.82 6.61
N MET A 239 -16.38 12.75 7.09
CA MET A 239 -16.59 11.41 6.57
C MET A 239 -17.93 10.88 7.11
N LYS A 240 -18.80 10.47 6.20
CA LYS A 240 -20.10 9.85 6.53
C LYS A 240 -20.14 8.43 5.98
N LEU A 241 -20.56 7.50 6.80
CA LEU A 241 -20.81 6.12 6.37
C LEU A 241 -22.01 6.11 5.42
N HIS A 242 -21.86 5.40 4.32
CA HIS A 242 -22.89 5.22 3.31
C HIS A 242 -23.32 3.76 3.25
N GLY A 243 -24.51 3.45 2.73
CA GLY A 243 -24.97 2.09 2.56
C GLY A 243 -24.04 1.17 1.77
N ARG A 244 -23.22 1.74 0.88
CA ARG A 244 -22.19 1.00 0.13
C ARG A 244 -21.10 0.43 1.03
N ASP A 245 -20.73 1.16 2.09
CA ASP A 245 -19.71 0.75 3.05
C ASP A 245 -20.22 -0.46 3.86
N LEU A 246 -21.49 -0.44 4.23
CA LEU A 246 -22.14 -1.56 4.92
C LEU A 246 -22.22 -2.81 4.02
N ILE A 247 -22.67 -2.63 2.76
CA ILE A 247 -22.78 -3.74 1.80
C ILE A 247 -21.41 -4.40 1.58
N SER A 248 -20.34 -3.60 1.39
CA SER A 248 -19.00 -4.13 1.20
C SER A 248 -18.48 -4.84 2.45
N GLY A 249 -18.79 -4.31 3.65
CA GLY A 249 -18.46 -4.96 4.92
C GLY A 249 -19.14 -6.30 5.08
N VAL A 250 -20.45 -6.37 4.83
CA VAL A 250 -21.22 -7.62 4.87
C VAL A 250 -20.74 -8.62 3.84
N ALA A 251 -20.47 -8.17 2.60
CA ALA A 251 -19.95 -9.04 1.54
C ALA A 251 -18.59 -9.65 1.92
N THR A 252 -17.66 -8.84 2.44
CA THR A 252 -16.35 -9.33 2.88
C THR A 252 -16.48 -10.29 4.06
N ALA A 253 -17.34 -9.99 5.05
CA ALA A 253 -17.58 -10.86 6.17
C ALA A 253 -18.22 -12.20 5.75
N ALA A 254 -19.15 -12.19 4.80
CA ALA A 254 -19.76 -13.40 4.25
C ALA A 254 -18.73 -14.27 3.52
N VAL A 255 -17.86 -13.67 2.70
CA VAL A 255 -16.78 -14.40 2.02
C VAL A 255 -15.79 -14.96 3.04
N PHE A 256 -15.42 -14.20 4.07
CA PHE A 256 -14.53 -14.66 5.13
C PHE A 256 -15.13 -15.85 5.91
N ALA A 257 -16.41 -15.76 6.27
CA ALA A 257 -17.12 -16.88 6.86
C ALA A 257 -17.16 -18.11 5.93
N GLY A 258 -17.36 -17.89 4.62
CA GLY A 258 -17.28 -18.94 3.61
C GLY A 258 -15.92 -19.63 3.57
N VAL A 259 -14.81 -18.89 3.66
CA VAL A 259 -13.45 -19.45 3.73
C VAL A 259 -13.29 -20.32 4.98
N ILE A 260 -13.73 -19.84 6.15
CA ILE A 260 -13.67 -20.61 7.41
C ILE A 260 -14.49 -21.89 7.31
N LEU A 261 -15.70 -21.84 6.74
CA LEU A 261 -16.55 -23.01 6.54
C LEU A 261 -15.90 -24.01 5.58
N LEU A 262 -15.29 -23.55 4.49
CA LEU A 262 -14.56 -24.40 3.55
C LEU A 262 -13.37 -25.08 4.22
N ASN A 263 -12.61 -24.38 5.05
CA ASN A 263 -11.52 -24.99 5.81
C ASN A 263 -12.01 -26.09 6.75
N LYS A 264 -13.20 -25.91 7.35
CA LYS A 264 -13.75 -26.88 8.31
C LYS A 264 -14.37 -28.11 7.65
N TYR A 265 -15.07 -27.94 6.50
CA TYR A 265 -15.89 -28.99 5.91
C TYR A 265 -15.31 -29.62 4.65
N VAL A 266 -14.41 -28.96 3.95
CA VAL A 266 -13.81 -29.46 2.69
C VAL A 266 -12.41 -30.02 2.96
N ASN A 267 -12.33 -31.19 3.61
CA ASN A 267 -11.12 -32.00 3.75
C ASN A 267 -10.82 -32.79 2.45
N LEU A 268 -11.08 -32.24 1.27
CA LEU A 268 -10.88 -32.95 -0.02
C LEU A 268 -9.45 -32.83 -0.57
N LEU A 269 -8.63 -31.99 0.01
CA LEU A 269 -7.19 -31.91 -0.28
C LEU A 269 -6.44 -31.84 1.06
N PRO A 270 -5.25 -32.48 1.18
CA PRO A 270 -4.49 -32.46 2.42
C PRO A 270 -4.25 -31.00 2.82
N THR A 271 -4.49 -30.71 4.09
CA THR A 271 -4.09 -29.45 4.71
C THR A 271 -2.60 -29.27 4.48
N ILE A 272 -2.21 -28.15 3.90
CA ILE A 272 -0.81 -27.84 3.51
C ILE A 272 0.04 -27.43 4.72
N TRP A 273 -0.47 -27.68 5.95
CA TRP A 273 0.24 -27.41 7.24
C TRP A 273 0.12 -28.61 8.15
#